data_3e509ea2b440def07f3d943736723f6d
#
_entry.id   3e509ea2b440def07f3d943736723f6d
#
_cell.length_a   1.000
_cell.length_b   1.000
_cell.length_c   1.000
_cell.angle_alpha   90.00
_cell.angle_beta   90.00
_cell.angle_gamma   90.00
#
_symmetry.space_group_name_H-M   'P 1'
#
loop_
_entity.id
_entity.type
_entity.pdbx_description
1 polymer ?
#
loop_
_entity_poly.entity_id
_entity_poly.type
_entity_poly.pdbx_seq_one_letter_code
_entity_poly.pdbx_strand_id
1 'polypeptide(L)'
;GSALLFLILFVVSAFVGIILSFLTIYASAYVVVEEYKIIEAIVSAWKLFTSHFIVSLEVALIVVLLNIVLAVVVLLGFMVTFLPTLVSWVIASKTFNISLLFAGMMFGTAISTLFIVFVASVFTVFNTSVWTYLFVKMHHEGIKSRILHWWGHIKK
;
A
#
# COMPACT_ATOMS: atom_id res chain seq x y z
N GLY A 1 -30.40 13.49 11.84
CA GLY A 1 -29.79 14.23 10.73
C GLY A 1 -28.27 14.26 10.71
N SER A 2 -27.60 14.37 11.87
CA SER A 2 -26.14 14.52 11.96
C SER A 2 -25.37 13.29 11.49
N ALA A 3 -25.78 12.08 11.83
CA ALA A 3 -25.10 10.85 11.45
C ALA A 3 -25.06 10.65 9.91
N LEU A 4 -26.14 10.98 9.23
CA LEU A 4 -26.24 10.86 7.78
C LEU A 4 -25.33 11.88 7.07
N LEU A 5 -25.24 13.09 7.62
CA LEU A 5 -24.35 14.14 7.13
C LEU A 5 -22.86 13.75 7.31
N PHE A 6 -22.50 13.18 8.46
CA PHE A 6 -21.14 12.64 8.68
C PHE A 6 -20.82 11.50 7.72
N LEU A 7 -21.76 10.58 7.45
CA LEU A 7 -21.56 9.51 6.49
C LEU A 7 -21.31 10.03 5.07
N ILE A 8 -22.10 11.02 4.63
CA ILE A 8 -21.93 11.63 3.31
C ILE A 8 -20.56 12.32 3.21
N LEU A 9 -20.19 13.12 4.22
CA LEU A 9 -18.90 13.79 4.26
C LEU A 9 -17.74 12.77 4.24
N PHE A 10 -17.87 11.67 4.98
CA PHE A 10 -16.87 10.60 4.98
C PHE A 10 -16.72 9.97 3.59
N VAL A 11 -17.82 9.61 2.93
CA VAL A 11 -17.80 9.02 1.60
C VAL A 11 -17.19 9.98 0.56
N VAL A 12 -17.61 11.26 0.58
CA VAL A 12 -17.04 12.28 -0.32
C VAL A 12 -15.55 12.47 -0.08
N SER A 13 -15.13 12.56 1.18
CA SER A 13 -13.72 12.70 1.56
C SER A 13 -12.89 11.50 1.11
N ALA A 14 -13.42 10.27 1.25
CA ALA A 14 -12.76 9.06 0.77
C ALA A 14 -12.58 9.07 -0.75
N PHE A 15 -13.61 9.46 -1.51
CA PHE A 15 -13.53 9.59 -2.96
C PHE A 15 -12.49 10.61 -3.41
N VAL A 16 -12.50 11.79 -2.81
CA VAL A 16 -11.50 12.83 -3.08
C VAL A 16 -10.10 12.35 -2.74
N GLY A 17 -9.93 11.66 -1.60
CA GLY A 17 -8.66 11.07 -1.19
C GLY A 17 -8.11 10.05 -2.19
N ILE A 18 -8.95 9.19 -2.74
CA ILE A 18 -8.57 8.21 -3.77
C ILE A 18 -8.10 8.92 -5.04
N ILE A 19 -8.85 9.91 -5.53
CA ILE A 19 -8.48 10.68 -6.73
C ILE A 19 -7.14 11.40 -6.53
N LEU A 20 -6.96 12.06 -5.39
CA LEU A 20 -5.72 12.75 -5.05
C LEU A 20 -4.53 11.78 -4.96
N SER A 21 -4.74 10.57 -4.45
CA SER A 21 -3.70 9.54 -4.39
C SER A 21 -3.22 9.14 -5.79
N PHE A 22 -4.12 8.87 -6.72
CA PHE A 22 -3.76 8.58 -8.11
C PHE A 22 -3.05 9.75 -8.78
N LEU A 23 -3.59 10.96 -8.56
CA LEU A 23 -3.00 12.17 -9.13
C LEU A 23 -1.56 12.38 -8.64
N THR A 24 -1.31 12.17 -7.35
CA THR A 24 0.03 12.27 -6.75
C THR A 24 0.98 11.23 -7.34
N ILE A 25 0.54 9.98 -7.50
CA ILE A 25 1.36 8.90 -8.08
C ILE A 25 1.74 9.24 -9.54
N TYR A 26 0.79 9.63 -10.36
CA TYR A 26 1.06 9.94 -11.77
C TYR A 26 1.81 11.25 -11.94
N ALA A 27 1.50 12.30 -11.16
CA ALA A 27 2.25 13.55 -11.22
C ALA A 27 3.70 13.37 -10.82
N SER A 28 3.99 12.60 -9.77
CA SER A 28 5.37 12.28 -9.37
C SER A 28 6.09 11.49 -10.46
N ALA A 29 5.42 10.55 -11.14
CA ALA A 29 6.01 9.83 -12.25
C ALA A 29 6.33 10.74 -13.45
N TYR A 30 5.44 11.69 -13.80
CA TYR A 30 5.73 12.69 -14.84
C TYR A 30 6.90 13.60 -14.50
N VAL A 31 7.06 14.00 -13.23
CA VAL A 31 8.20 14.83 -12.80
C VAL A 31 9.51 14.05 -12.86
N VAL A 32 9.51 12.77 -12.42
CA VAL A 32 10.73 11.97 -12.30
C VAL A 32 11.15 11.33 -13.64
N VAL A 33 10.18 10.85 -14.42
CA VAL A 33 10.46 10.08 -15.66
C VAL A 33 10.53 11.00 -16.88
N GLU A 34 9.62 11.98 -16.98
CA GLU A 34 9.49 12.87 -18.15
C GLU A 34 10.07 14.28 -17.92
N GLU A 35 10.60 14.54 -16.70
CA GLU A 35 11.18 15.84 -16.31
C GLU A 35 10.22 17.04 -16.47
N TYR A 36 8.91 16.81 -16.37
CA TYR A 36 7.90 17.86 -16.48
C TYR A 36 7.94 18.82 -15.28
N LYS A 37 7.58 20.09 -15.53
CA LYS A 37 7.31 21.03 -14.44
C LYS A 37 6.09 20.60 -13.64
N ILE A 38 6.05 20.92 -12.35
CA ILE A 38 5.03 20.45 -11.40
C ILE A 38 3.61 20.69 -11.92
N ILE A 39 3.32 21.90 -12.47
CA ILE A 39 1.98 22.24 -12.96
C ILE A 39 1.61 21.40 -14.20
N GLU A 40 2.54 21.26 -15.13
CA GLU A 40 2.38 20.46 -16.35
C GLU A 40 2.19 18.97 -15.98
N ALA A 41 2.95 18.49 -15.00
CA ALA A 41 2.85 17.12 -14.49
C ALA A 41 1.46 16.84 -13.89
N ILE A 42 0.88 17.78 -13.13
CA ILE A 42 -0.46 17.62 -12.53
C ILE A 42 -1.53 17.56 -13.62
N VAL A 43 -1.47 18.45 -14.63
CA VAL A 43 -2.44 18.45 -15.73
C VAL A 43 -2.35 17.19 -16.56
N SER A 44 -1.12 16.75 -16.86
CA SER A 44 -0.86 15.51 -17.61
C SER A 44 -1.28 14.26 -16.82
N ALA A 45 -1.06 14.24 -15.51
CA ALA A 45 -1.53 13.20 -14.61
C ALA A 45 -3.05 13.09 -14.59
N TRP A 46 -3.77 14.21 -14.54
CA TRP A 46 -5.23 14.24 -14.63
C TRP A 46 -5.72 13.68 -15.96
N LYS A 47 -5.11 14.07 -17.06
CA LYS A 47 -5.46 13.57 -18.39
C LYS A 47 -5.21 12.06 -18.51
N LEU A 48 -4.07 11.57 -18.01
CA LEU A 48 -3.74 10.14 -18.00
C LEU A 48 -4.73 9.34 -17.14
N PHE A 49 -5.04 9.82 -15.94
CA PHE A 49 -5.99 9.19 -15.03
C PHE A 49 -7.37 9.09 -15.66
N THR A 50 -7.90 10.16 -16.25
CA THR A 50 -9.23 10.17 -16.86
C THR A 50 -9.31 9.30 -18.12
N SER A 51 -8.25 9.26 -18.93
CA SER A 51 -8.21 8.44 -20.16
C SER A 51 -8.05 6.94 -19.88
N HIS A 52 -7.41 6.57 -18.75
CA HIS A 52 -7.14 5.18 -18.38
C HIS A 52 -7.73 4.80 -17.01
N PHE A 53 -8.86 5.41 -16.65
CA PHE A 53 -9.49 5.23 -15.33
C PHE A 53 -9.70 3.76 -14.96
N ILE A 54 -10.22 2.95 -15.88
CA ILE A 54 -10.51 1.53 -15.63
C ILE A 54 -9.23 0.74 -15.38
N VAL A 55 -8.16 1.02 -16.14
CA VAL A 55 -6.86 0.36 -15.94
C VAL A 55 -6.25 0.75 -14.59
N SER A 56 -6.33 2.03 -14.24
CA SER A 56 -5.86 2.53 -12.94
C SER A 56 -6.61 1.88 -11.78
N LEU A 57 -7.92 1.72 -11.91
CA LEU A 57 -8.76 1.07 -10.89
C LEU A 57 -8.44 -0.43 -10.77
N GLU A 58 -8.23 -1.13 -11.89
CA GLU A 58 -7.84 -2.55 -11.92
C GLU A 58 -6.53 -2.78 -11.18
N VAL A 59 -5.53 -1.95 -11.45
CA VAL A 59 -4.23 -2.06 -10.77
C VAL A 59 -4.32 -1.66 -9.30
N ALA A 60 -5.10 -0.61 -8.97
CA ALA A 60 -5.32 -0.24 -7.58
C ALA A 60 -5.96 -1.39 -6.78
N LEU A 61 -6.91 -2.11 -7.37
CA LEU A 61 -7.55 -3.25 -6.72
C LEU A 61 -6.55 -4.39 -6.46
N ILE A 62 -5.67 -4.67 -7.42
CA ILE A 62 -4.59 -5.66 -7.25
C ILE A 62 -3.63 -5.21 -6.13
N VAL A 63 -3.25 -3.94 -6.09
CA VAL A 63 -2.37 -3.38 -5.06
C VAL A 63 -3.04 -3.45 -3.68
N VAL A 64 -4.34 -3.14 -3.58
CA VAL A 64 -5.10 -3.30 -2.32
C VAL A 64 -5.12 -4.75 -1.86
N LEU A 65 -5.37 -5.70 -2.75
CA LEU A 65 -5.34 -7.13 -2.42
C LEU A 65 -3.97 -7.57 -1.90
N LEU A 66 -2.90 -7.12 -2.56
CA LEU A 66 -1.52 -7.34 -2.11
C LEU A 66 -1.22 -6.72 -0.74
N ASN A 67 -1.76 -5.53 -0.47
CA ASN A 67 -1.66 -4.90 0.85
C ASN A 67 -2.32 -5.73 1.94
N ILE A 68 -3.48 -6.35 1.65
CA ILE A 68 -4.16 -7.24 2.61
C ILE A 68 -3.30 -8.48 2.89
N VAL A 69 -2.75 -9.11 1.84
CA VAL A 69 -1.84 -10.26 2.01
C VAL A 69 -0.62 -9.86 2.83
N LEU A 70 -0.03 -8.69 2.55
CA LEU A 70 1.10 -8.19 3.32
C LEU A 70 0.75 -7.96 4.79
N ALA A 71 -0.42 -7.37 5.06
CA ALA A 71 -0.88 -7.15 6.44
C ALA A 71 -0.96 -8.47 7.22
N VAL A 72 -1.44 -9.55 6.58
CA VAL A 72 -1.46 -10.89 7.18
C VAL A 72 -0.03 -11.41 7.43
N VAL A 73 0.88 -11.25 6.46
CA VAL A 73 2.29 -11.67 6.62
C VAL A 73 2.96 -10.90 7.76
N VAL A 74 2.74 -9.58 7.85
CA VAL A 74 3.28 -8.76 8.94
C VAL A 74 2.72 -9.20 10.28
N LEU A 75 1.42 -9.46 10.36
CA LEU A 75 0.77 -9.90 11.61
C LEU A 75 1.33 -11.26 12.08
N LEU A 76 1.42 -12.24 11.17
CA LEU A 76 1.96 -13.56 11.49
C LEU A 76 3.46 -13.49 11.86
N GLY A 77 4.25 -12.75 11.10
CA GLY A 77 5.65 -12.55 11.37
C GLY A 77 5.89 -11.81 12.70
N PHE A 78 5.08 -10.82 13.02
CA PHE A 78 5.13 -10.14 14.31
C PHE A 78 4.81 -11.09 15.47
N MET A 79 3.80 -11.95 15.32
CA MET A 79 3.50 -12.98 16.33
C MET A 79 4.70 -13.89 16.59
N VAL A 80 5.38 -14.35 15.53
CA VAL A 80 6.58 -15.22 15.66
C VAL A 80 7.75 -14.48 16.28
N THR A 81 8.05 -13.24 15.84
CA THR A 81 9.17 -12.45 16.35
C THR A 81 8.96 -11.97 17.79
N PHE A 82 7.70 -11.92 18.25
CA PHE A 82 7.37 -11.57 19.63
C PHE A 82 7.43 -12.76 20.61
N LEU A 83 7.51 -14.00 20.12
CA LEU A 83 7.62 -15.21 20.96
C LEU A 83 8.73 -15.15 22.03
N PRO A 84 9.95 -14.66 21.75
CA PRO A 84 11.01 -14.55 22.77
C PRO A 84 10.58 -13.67 23.97
N THR A 85 9.84 -12.60 23.72
CA THR A 85 9.28 -11.75 24.78
C THR A 85 8.28 -12.50 25.64
N LEU A 86 7.37 -13.26 25.04
CA LEU A 86 6.38 -14.06 25.76
C LEU A 86 7.03 -15.16 26.60
N VAL A 87 8.01 -15.86 26.04
CA VAL A 87 8.76 -16.90 26.76
C VAL A 87 9.50 -16.29 27.96
N SER A 88 10.21 -15.19 27.75
CA SER A 88 10.92 -14.49 28.82
C SER A 88 9.96 -14.01 29.93
N TRP A 89 8.78 -13.53 29.58
CA TRP A 89 7.76 -13.13 30.52
C TRP A 89 7.28 -14.31 31.39
N VAL A 90 7.01 -15.46 30.77
CA VAL A 90 6.57 -16.67 31.50
C VAL A 90 7.68 -17.17 32.44
N ILE A 91 8.94 -17.20 32.02
CA ILE A 91 10.04 -17.64 32.85
C ILE A 91 10.30 -16.63 33.99
N ALA A 92 10.30 -15.35 33.69
CA ALA A 92 10.51 -14.29 34.69
C ALA A 92 9.43 -14.29 35.76
N SER A 93 8.18 -14.56 35.42
CA SER A 93 7.08 -14.66 36.38
C SER A 93 7.22 -15.84 37.34
N LYS A 94 7.83 -16.93 36.93
CA LYS A 94 8.11 -18.12 37.77
C LYS A 94 9.37 -17.98 38.61
N THR A 95 10.39 -17.28 38.11
CA THR A 95 11.68 -17.11 38.78
C THR A 95 11.80 -15.83 39.57
N PHE A 96 10.78 -14.96 39.52
CA PHE A 96 10.79 -13.60 40.07
C PHE A 96 11.99 -12.76 39.63
N ASN A 97 12.53 -13.03 38.43
CA ASN A 97 13.71 -12.39 37.89
C ASN A 97 13.32 -11.29 36.91
N ILE A 98 13.29 -10.04 37.39
CA ILE A 98 12.94 -8.86 36.61
C ILE A 98 13.95 -8.61 35.48
N SER A 99 15.24 -8.87 35.68
CA SER A 99 16.25 -8.65 34.65
C SER A 99 16.03 -9.52 33.41
N LEU A 100 15.55 -10.75 33.60
CA LEU A 100 15.21 -11.64 32.49
C LEU A 100 14.03 -11.11 31.68
N LEU A 101 13.05 -10.51 32.37
CA LEU A 101 11.90 -9.88 31.70
C LEU A 101 12.35 -8.72 30.80
N PHE A 102 13.17 -7.80 31.33
CA PHE A 102 13.68 -6.67 30.56
C PHE A 102 14.53 -7.12 29.35
N ALA A 103 15.43 -8.10 29.56
CA ALA A 103 16.25 -8.63 28.49
C ALA A 103 15.39 -9.23 27.35
N GLY A 104 14.36 -10.01 27.69
CA GLY A 104 13.45 -10.59 26.71
C GLY A 104 12.62 -9.54 25.98
N MET A 105 12.15 -8.51 26.68
CA MET A 105 11.44 -7.39 26.06
C MET A 105 12.33 -6.61 25.08
N MET A 106 13.55 -6.28 25.49
CA MET A 106 14.50 -5.56 24.61
C MET A 106 14.84 -6.38 23.36
N PHE A 107 15.14 -7.66 23.55
CA PHE A 107 15.48 -8.56 22.44
C PHE A 107 14.30 -8.78 21.49
N GLY A 108 13.11 -9.07 22.01
CA GLY A 108 11.92 -9.31 21.21
C GLY A 108 11.46 -8.06 20.46
N THR A 109 11.50 -6.87 21.10
CA THR A 109 11.16 -5.63 20.43
C THR A 109 12.18 -5.27 19.35
N ALA A 110 13.46 -5.48 19.57
CA ALA A 110 14.51 -5.24 18.58
C ALA A 110 14.30 -6.11 17.32
N ILE A 111 14.09 -7.42 17.50
CA ILE A 111 13.85 -8.34 16.39
C ILE A 111 12.55 -7.98 15.66
N SER A 112 11.47 -7.68 16.37
CA SER A 112 10.19 -7.31 15.76
C SER A 112 10.31 -6.02 14.96
N THR A 113 11.06 -5.02 15.47
CA THR A 113 11.29 -3.77 14.75
C THR A 113 12.09 -4.01 13.46
N LEU A 114 13.18 -4.79 13.53
CA LEU A 114 13.96 -5.15 12.33
C LEU A 114 13.11 -5.89 11.29
N PHE A 115 12.28 -6.81 11.73
CA PHE A 115 11.36 -7.54 10.85
C PHE A 115 10.39 -6.58 10.15
N ILE A 116 9.73 -5.68 10.89
CA ILE A 116 8.77 -4.72 10.33
C ILE A 116 9.48 -3.79 9.31
N VAL A 117 10.64 -3.26 9.66
CA VAL A 117 11.42 -2.38 8.76
C VAL A 117 11.81 -3.12 7.48
N PHE A 118 12.27 -4.36 7.60
CA PHE A 118 12.63 -5.19 6.44
C PHE A 118 11.43 -5.41 5.51
N VAL A 119 10.29 -5.88 6.05
CA VAL A 119 9.09 -6.14 5.26
C VAL A 119 8.54 -4.86 4.63
N ALA A 120 8.50 -3.75 5.39
CA ALA A 120 8.07 -2.46 4.88
C ALA A 120 8.95 -1.95 3.73
N SER A 121 10.27 -2.14 3.83
CA SER A 121 11.23 -1.75 2.79
C SER A 121 11.01 -2.53 1.49
N VAL A 122 10.90 -3.85 1.58
CA VAL A 122 10.64 -4.72 0.42
C VAL A 122 9.31 -4.32 -0.24
N PHE A 123 8.28 -4.09 0.56
CA PHE A 123 6.97 -3.70 0.04
C PHE A 123 6.98 -2.33 -0.64
N THR A 124 7.68 -1.35 -0.06
CA THR A 124 7.80 -0.02 -0.65
C THR A 124 8.43 -0.07 -2.03
N VAL A 125 9.55 -0.81 -2.17
CA VAL A 125 10.23 -0.99 -3.46
C VAL A 125 9.29 -1.67 -4.47
N PHE A 126 8.61 -2.74 -4.05
CA PHE A 126 7.66 -3.45 -4.90
C PHE A 126 6.52 -2.54 -5.38
N ASN A 127 5.88 -1.82 -4.44
CA ASN A 127 4.76 -0.93 -4.74
C ASN A 127 5.19 0.19 -5.71
N THR A 128 6.32 0.83 -5.46
CA THR A 128 6.88 1.86 -6.35
C THR A 128 7.15 1.29 -7.75
N SER A 129 7.74 0.11 -7.84
CA SER A 129 8.03 -0.55 -9.12
C SER A 129 6.77 -0.86 -9.92
N VAL A 130 5.71 -1.33 -9.27
CA VAL A 130 4.42 -1.62 -9.92
C VAL A 130 3.82 -0.35 -10.53
N TRP A 131 3.80 0.75 -9.76
CA TRP A 131 3.23 2.02 -10.24
C TRP A 131 4.08 2.66 -11.35
N THR A 132 5.40 2.60 -11.24
CA THR A 132 6.31 3.11 -12.29
C THR A 132 6.15 2.31 -13.58
N TYR A 133 6.11 0.98 -13.49
CA TYR A 133 5.88 0.12 -14.65
C TYR A 133 4.54 0.41 -15.32
N LEU A 134 3.48 0.56 -14.52
CA LEU A 134 2.15 0.88 -15.03
C LEU A 134 2.15 2.24 -15.76
N PHE A 135 2.77 3.26 -15.15
CA PHE A 135 2.88 4.58 -15.73
C PHE A 135 3.57 4.54 -17.11
N VAL A 136 4.76 3.96 -17.18
CA VAL A 136 5.53 3.85 -18.42
C VAL A 136 4.73 3.14 -19.50
N LYS A 137 4.06 2.05 -19.14
CA LYS A 137 3.28 1.26 -20.07
C LYS A 137 2.02 1.97 -20.56
N MET A 138 1.32 2.70 -19.71
CA MET A 138 0.16 3.51 -20.12
C MET A 138 0.56 4.70 -20.99
N HIS A 139 1.71 5.32 -20.69
CA HIS A 139 2.16 6.50 -21.42
C HIS A 139 2.68 6.16 -22.83
N HIS A 140 3.42 5.07 -22.99
CA HIS A 140 4.05 4.71 -24.26
C HIS A 140 3.24 3.73 -25.12
N GLU A 141 2.51 2.80 -24.54
CA GLU A 141 1.85 1.70 -25.29
C GLU A 141 0.33 1.80 -25.38
N GLY A 142 -0.31 2.66 -24.61
CA GLY A 142 -1.77 2.83 -24.62
C GLY A 142 -2.53 1.54 -24.28
N ILE A 143 -2.43 1.05 -23.05
CA ILE A 143 -3.01 -0.24 -22.64
C ILE A 143 -4.53 -0.21 -22.65
N LYS A 144 -5.14 -1.26 -23.21
CA LYS A 144 -6.55 -1.57 -23.04
C LYS A 144 -6.75 -2.43 -21.79
N SER A 145 -7.74 -2.08 -20.95
CA SER A 145 -8.10 -2.86 -19.76
C SER A 145 -8.41 -4.32 -20.12
N ARG A 146 -7.88 -5.27 -19.35
CA ARG A 146 -8.18 -6.70 -19.46
C ARG A 146 -9.64 -6.99 -19.20
N ILE A 147 -10.28 -6.26 -18.30
CA ILE A 147 -11.71 -6.41 -17.98
C ILE A 147 -12.57 -6.08 -19.20
N LEU A 148 -12.27 -5.01 -19.94
CA LEU A 148 -12.99 -4.66 -21.17
C LEU A 148 -12.79 -5.70 -22.27
N HIS A 149 -11.61 -6.30 -22.38
CA HIS A 149 -11.35 -7.37 -23.33
C HIS A 149 -12.18 -8.63 -23.01
N TRP A 150 -12.28 -8.98 -21.73
CA TRP A 150 -13.05 -10.14 -21.27
C TRP A 150 -14.57 -9.96 -21.48
N TRP A 151 -15.09 -8.76 -21.21
CA TRP A 151 -16.51 -8.41 -21.48
C TRP A 151 -16.86 -8.43 -22.98
N GLY A 152 -15.93 -8.10 -23.84
CA GLY A 152 -16.10 -8.18 -25.29
C GLY A 152 -16.24 -9.62 -25.81
N HIS A 153 -15.69 -10.61 -25.12
CA HIS A 153 -15.82 -12.03 -25.43
C HIS A 153 -17.13 -12.65 -24.93
N ILE A 154 -17.74 -12.12 -23.87
CA ILE A 154 -19.02 -12.65 -23.31
C ILE A 154 -20.24 -12.18 -24.14
N LYS A 155 -20.08 -11.12 -24.93
CA LYS A 155 -21.18 -10.56 -25.78
C LYS A 155 -21.21 -11.10 -27.21
N LYS A 156 -20.38 -12.06 -27.57
CA LYS A 156 -20.45 -12.83 -28.82
C LYS A 156 -20.94 -14.23 -28.53
#